data_9843213e69253bfb7f9e21b49b82a99f
#
_entry.id   9843213e69253bfb7f9e21b49b82a99f
#
_cell.length_a   1.000
_cell.length_b   1.000
_cell.length_c   1.000
_cell.angle_alpha   90.00
_cell.angle_beta   90.00
_cell.angle_gamma   90.00
#
_symmetry.space_group_name_H-M   'P 1'
#
loop_
_entity.id
_entity.type
_entity.pdbx_description
1 polymer ?
#
loop_
_entity_poly.entity_id
_entity_poly.type
_entity_poly.pdbx_seq_one_letter_code
_entity_poly.pdbx_strand_id
1 'polypeptide(L)'
;MMAKKALKKLMKKQLKKSAKKAAKNQKAIKLLKKQLSIFEAKSLNYLEQLFMSNVDYPLDDFSAIAYVDASYSDYDRFGSLGIVLLTRSKVIQYSEIPKNLEECALTSTNHELLAAAKAIEMGKERHIKRLIIKHDNNSISELAKRKAVTKSSIEEWYKNFVVEHMEKMNISFKKVKGHAKEYFNEMADILANKALKAERMKRTHTPMFFSLGDKFQEALAKVN
;
A
#
# COMPACT_ATOMS: atom_id res chain seq x y z
N MET A 1 -9.46 55.02 -33.60
CA MET A 1 -10.49 53.95 -33.55
C MET A 1 -10.07 52.66 -34.24
N MET A 2 -9.38 52.68 -35.36
CA MET A 2 -8.97 51.46 -36.10
C MET A 2 -7.99 50.53 -35.38
N ALA A 3 -6.98 51.04 -34.68
CA ALA A 3 -6.01 50.23 -33.96
C ALA A 3 -6.64 49.34 -32.85
N LYS A 4 -7.64 49.83 -32.12
CA LYS A 4 -8.36 49.04 -31.09
C LYS A 4 -9.16 47.86 -31.72
N LYS A 5 -9.71 48.02 -32.92
CA LYS A 5 -10.42 46.93 -33.63
C LYS A 5 -9.44 45.84 -34.11
N ALA A 6 -8.25 46.23 -34.61
CA ALA A 6 -7.21 45.30 -35.06
C ALA A 6 -6.67 44.48 -33.89
N LEU A 7 -6.36 45.11 -32.75
CA LEU A 7 -5.89 44.42 -31.52
C LEU A 7 -6.91 43.41 -30.99
N LYS A 8 -8.19 43.79 -30.93
CA LYS A 8 -9.28 42.91 -30.51
C LYS A 8 -9.45 41.67 -31.42
N LYS A 9 -9.23 41.85 -32.73
CA LYS A 9 -9.24 40.75 -33.71
C LYS A 9 -8.05 39.79 -33.53
N LEU A 10 -6.88 40.34 -33.26
CA LEU A 10 -5.64 39.55 -32.99
C LEU A 10 -5.77 38.72 -31.70
N MET A 11 -6.23 39.34 -30.63
CA MET A 11 -6.46 38.63 -29.32
C MET A 11 -7.50 37.51 -29.47
N LYS A 12 -8.61 37.74 -30.17
CA LYS A 12 -9.59 36.66 -30.46
C LYS A 12 -8.99 35.51 -31.27
N LYS A 13 -8.08 35.79 -32.20
CA LYS A 13 -7.42 34.77 -33.03
C LYS A 13 -6.44 33.94 -32.16
N GLN A 14 -5.70 34.58 -31.25
CA GLN A 14 -4.79 33.90 -30.33
C GLN A 14 -5.54 33.06 -29.30
N LEU A 15 -6.62 33.55 -28.68
CA LEU A 15 -7.50 32.80 -27.80
C LEU A 15 -8.11 31.57 -28.46
N LYS A 16 -8.56 31.68 -29.72
CA LYS A 16 -9.05 30.52 -30.47
C LYS A 16 -7.96 29.47 -30.74
N LYS A 17 -6.72 29.89 -31.02
CA LYS A 17 -5.57 28.97 -31.20
C LYS A 17 -5.22 28.25 -29.93
N SER A 18 -5.14 28.96 -28.80
CA SER A 18 -4.83 28.35 -27.49
C SER A 18 -5.93 27.40 -27.02
N ALA A 19 -7.20 27.76 -27.20
CA ALA A 19 -8.33 26.88 -26.90
C ALA A 19 -8.32 25.58 -27.73
N LYS A 20 -8.00 25.67 -29.04
CA LYS A 20 -7.87 24.49 -29.91
C LYS A 20 -6.70 23.58 -29.46
N LYS A 21 -5.56 24.18 -29.05
CA LYS A 21 -4.40 23.44 -28.54
C LYS A 21 -4.73 22.74 -27.22
N ALA A 22 -5.43 23.42 -26.31
CA ALA A 22 -5.87 22.85 -25.04
C ALA A 22 -6.86 21.68 -25.23
N ALA A 23 -7.84 21.83 -26.14
CA ALA A 23 -8.79 20.76 -26.46
C ALA A 23 -8.08 19.53 -27.08
N LYS A 24 -7.07 19.75 -27.94
CA LYS A 24 -6.26 18.66 -28.50
C LYS A 24 -5.47 17.92 -27.44
N ASN A 25 -4.89 18.66 -26.47
CA ASN A 25 -4.18 18.08 -25.34
C ASN A 25 -5.10 17.27 -24.41
N GLN A 26 -6.31 17.78 -24.11
CA GLN A 26 -7.28 17.04 -23.31
C GLN A 26 -7.71 15.72 -23.98
N LYS A 27 -7.90 15.75 -25.30
CA LYS A 27 -8.24 14.55 -26.09
C LYS A 27 -7.10 13.52 -26.06
N ALA A 28 -5.85 13.99 -26.17
CA ALA A 28 -4.65 13.14 -26.07
C ALA A 28 -4.51 12.53 -24.67
N ILE A 29 -4.70 13.31 -23.61
CA ILE A 29 -4.68 12.83 -22.22
C ILE A 29 -5.76 11.77 -21.98
N LYS A 30 -6.99 12.01 -22.50
CA LYS A 30 -8.08 11.04 -22.38
C LYS A 30 -7.78 9.72 -23.10
N LEU A 31 -7.13 9.81 -24.28
CA LEU A 31 -6.71 8.63 -25.05
C LEU A 31 -5.60 7.85 -24.31
N LEU A 32 -4.59 8.56 -23.79
CA LEU A 32 -3.50 7.95 -23.00
C LEU A 32 -4.02 7.27 -21.73
N LYS A 33 -4.95 7.90 -21.01
CA LYS A 33 -5.60 7.29 -19.84
C LYS A 33 -6.35 6.01 -20.19
N LYS A 34 -7.06 6.01 -21.34
CA LYS A 34 -7.77 4.83 -21.85
C LYS A 34 -6.79 3.72 -22.26
N GLN A 35 -5.68 4.05 -22.93
CA GLN A 35 -4.66 3.07 -23.30
C GLN A 35 -3.96 2.50 -22.07
N LEU A 36 -3.65 3.34 -21.07
CA LEU A 36 -3.04 2.91 -19.81
C LEU A 36 -3.97 1.94 -19.07
N SER A 37 -5.27 2.24 -18.94
CA SER A 37 -6.22 1.35 -18.29
C SER A 37 -6.39 0.00 -19.00
N ILE A 38 -6.33 -0.03 -20.33
CA ILE A 38 -6.36 -1.27 -21.12
C ILE A 38 -5.07 -2.05 -20.95
N PHE A 39 -3.92 -1.37 -20.90
CA PHE A 39 -2.62 -2.01 -20.67
C PHE A 39 -2.55 -2.59 -19.26
N GLU A 40 -3.00 -1.86 -18.24
CA GLU A 40 -3.08 -2.35 -16.86
C GLU A 40 -4.00 -3.56 -16.73
N ALA A 41 -5.18 -3.53 -17.35
CA ALA A 41 -6.11 -4.65 -17.34
C ALA A 41 -5.56 -5.88 -18.09
N LYS A 42 -4.88 -5.69 -19.23
CA LYS A 42 -4.25 -6.78 -19.99
C LYS A 42 -3.04 -7.37 -19.27
N SER A 43 -2.22 -6.52 -18.64
CA SER A 43 -1.07 -6.98 -17.86
C SER A 43 -1.50 -7.73 -16.61
N LEU A 44 -2.56 -7.29 -15.93
CA LEU A 44 -3.14 -8.00 -14.77
C LEU A 44 -3.64 -9.39 -15.19
N ASN A 45 -4.41 -9.47 -16.29
CA ASN A 45 -4.93 -10.74 -16.79
C ASN A 45 -3.83 -11.67 -17.28
N TYR A 46 -2.79 -11.14 -17.97
CA TYR A 46 -1.61 -11.92 -18.37
C TYR A 46 -0.83 -12.44 -17.16
N LEU A 47 -0.67 -11.61 -16.12
CA LEU A 47 0.04 -12.00 -14.90
C LEU A 47 -0.77 -12.98 -14.05
N GLU A 48 -2.10 -12.87 -14.01
CA GLU A 48 -2.97 -13.87 -13.43
C GLU A 48 -2.84 -15.22 -14.17
N GLN A 49 -2.82 -15.21 -15.49
CA GLN A 49 -2.60 -16.41 -16.29
C GLN A 49 -1.20 -17.00 -16.11
N LEU A 50 -0.17 -16.16 -16.11
CA LEU A 50 1.21 -16.58 -15.88
C LEU A 50 1.37 -17.15 -14.46
N PHE A 51 0.71 -16.56 -13.47
CA PHE A 51 0.67 -17.03 -12.10
C PHE A 51 -0.01 -18.40 -12.02
N MET A 52 -1.19 -18.55 -12.61
CA MET A 52 -1.94 -19.81 -12.62
C MET A 52 -1.19 -20.94 -13.33
N SER A 53 -0.29 -20.61 -14.27
CA SER A 53 0.54 -21.59 -15.00
C SER A 53 1.86 -21.94 -14.31
N ASN A 54 2.37 -21.10 -13.40
CA ASN A 54 3.70 -21.24 -12.77
C ASN A 54 3.68 -21.45 -11.24
N VAL A 55 2.50 -21.65 -10.65
CA VAL A 55 2.44 -21.96 -9.22
C VAL A 55 2.74 -23.42 -9.00
N ASP A 56 3.86 -23.71 -8.33
CA ASP A 56 4.27 -25.05 -7.90
C ASP A 56 3.25 -25.77 -7.00
N TYR A 57 2.16 -25.09 -6.65
CA TYR A 57 1.07 -25.60 -5.86
C TYR A 57 -0.26 -25.27 -6.54
N PRO A 58 -1.04 -26.25 -6.95
CA PRO A 58 -2.39 -25.99 -7.41
C PRO A 58 -3.18 -25.42 -6.24
N LEU A 59 -3.51 -24.11 -6.34
CA LEU A 59 -4.38 -23.47 -5.36
C LEU A 59 -5.79 -24.05 -5.52
N ASP A 60 -6.28 -24.67 -4.47
CA ASP A 60 -7.68 -25.03 -4.34
C ASP A 60 -8.45 -23.88 -3.65
N ASP A 61 -9.74 -24.07 -3.45
CA ASP A 61 -10.61 -23.06 -2.84
C ASP A 61 -10.26 -22.77 -1.36
N PHE A 62 -9.48 -23.64 -0.72
CA PHE A 62 -9.05 -23.55 0.67
C PHE A 62 -7.56 -23.20 0.82
N SER A 63 -6.88 -22.89 -0.27
CA SER A 63 -5.45 -22.56 -0.28
C SER A 63 -5.21 -21.13 -0.75
N ALA A 64 -4.22 -20.47 -0.16
CA ALA A 64 -3.78 -19.14 -0.59
C ALA A 64 -2.27 -18.95 -0.38
N ILE A 65 -1.70 -18.02 -1.15
CA ILE A 65 -0.34 -17.52 -0.96
C ILE A 65 -0.45 -16.03 -0.67
N ALA A 66 0.17 -15.55 0.40
CA ALA A 66 0.28 -14.14 0.73
C ALA A 66 1.73 -13.68 0.60
N TYR A 67 1.94 -12.64 -0.19
CA TYR A 67 3.19 -11.87 -0.18
C TYR A 67 2.99 -10.69 0.74
N VAL A 68 3.90 -10.48 1.66
CA VAL A 68 3.80 -9.45 2.68
C VAL A 68 5.06 -8.61 2.71
N ASP A 69 4.86 -7.31 2.85
CA ASP A 69 5.92 -6.33 2.99
C ASP A 69 5.41 -5.14 3.82
N ALA A 70 6.31 -4.27 4.26
CA ALA A 70 5.96 -3.06 4.98
C ALA A 70 6.89 -1.91 4.60
N SER A 71 6.41 -0.70 4.80
CA SER A 71 7.22 0.50 4.66
C SER A 71 7.12 1.31 5.95
N TYR A 72 8.25 1.78 6.47
CA TYR A 72 8.31 2.55 7.70
C TYR A 72 9.13 3.83 7.50
N SER A 73 8.71 4.90 8.15
CA SER A 73 9.43 6.18 8.17
C SER A 73 9.83 6.52 9.60
N ASP A 74 11.13 6.49 9.87
CA ASP A 74 11.69 6.92 11.16
C ASP A 74 11.38 8.39 11.45
N TYR A 75 11.38 9.23 10.43
CA TYR A 75 11.09 10.65 10.55
C TYR A 75 9.64 10.92 10.95
N ASP A 76 8.69 10.26 10.30
CA ASP A 76 7.25 10.46 10.54
C ASP A 76 6.71 9.60 11.68
N ARG A 77 7.49 8.62 12.17
CA ARG A 77 7.13 7.68 13.24
C ARG A 77 5.85 6.89 12.94
N PHE A 78 5.64 6.51 11.69
CA PHE A 78 4.58 5.57 11.30
C PHE A 78 5.00 4.72 10.10
N GLY A 79 4.31 3.62 9.91
CA GLY A 79 4.52 2.71 8.79
C GLY A 79 3.22 2.24 8.17
N SER A 80 3.36 1.43 7.14
CA SER A 80 2.27 0.88 6.34
C SER A 80 2.51 -0.58 6.03
N LEU A 81 1.44 -1.30 5.83
CA LEU A 81 1.43 -2.70 5.43
C LEU A 81 1.09 -2.81 3.95
N GLY A 82 1.73 -3.75 3.26
CA GLY A 82 1.43 -4.13 1.89
C GLY A 82 1.26 -5.65 1.80
N ILE A 83 0.13 -6.10 1.25
CA ILE A 83 -0.20 -7.51 1.14
C ILE A 83 -0.77 -7.81 -0.23
N VAL A 84 -0.27 -8.88 -0.86
CA VAL A 84 -0.85 -9.46 -2.06
C VAL A 84 -1.27 -10.88 -1.73
N LEU A 85 -2.57 -11.11 -1.61
CA LEU A 85 -3.13 -12.43 -1.33
C LEU A 85 -3.63 -13.07 -2.63
N LEU A 86 -3.04 -14.20 -2.97
CA LEU A 86 -3.36 -14.99 -4.14
C LEU A 86 -4.26 -16.15 -3.72
N THR A 87 -5.43 -16.20 -4.31
CA THR A 87 -6.38 -17.31 -4.17
C THR A 87 -6.58 -17.97 -5.53
N ARG A 88 -7.24 -19.12 -5.59
CA ARG A 88 -7.56 -19.79 -6.86
C ARG A 88 -8.27 -18.89 -7.86
N SER A 89 -9.13 -17.99 -7.40
CA SER A 89 -10.01 -17.20 -8.27
C SER A 89 -9.57 -15.77 -8.51
N LYS A 90 -8.69 -15.20 -7.67
CA LYS A 90 -8.33 -13.78 -7.74
C LYS A 90 -7.06 -13.41 -6.99
N VAL A 91 -6.48 -12.30 -7.41
CA VAL A 91 -5.42 -11.58 -6.72
C VAL A 91 -6.04 -10.44 -5.90
N ILE A 92 -5.81 -10.44 -4.59
CA ILE A 92 -6.32 -9.41 -3.67
C ILE A 92 -5.15 -8.56 -3.23
N GLN A 93 -5.23 -7.27 -3.49
CA GLN A 93 -4.26 -6.28 -3.05
C GLN A 93 -4.80 -5.56 -1.82
N TYR A 94 -3.98 -5.42 -0.80
CA TYR A 94 -4.35 -4.75 0.44
C TYR A 94 -3.21 -3.89 0.94
N SER A 95 -3.54 -2.72 1.46
CA SER A 95 -2.59 -1.86 2.19
C SER A 95 -3.30 -1.11 3.29
N GLU A 96 -2.61 -0.89 4.40
CA GLU A 96 -3.15 -0.24 5.60
C GLU A 96 -2.05 0.55 6.32
N ILE A 97 -2.46 1.61 7.01
CA ILE A 97 -1.68 2.27 8.05
C ILE A 97 -2.18 1.77 9.40
N PRO A 98 -1.42 0.96 10.13
CA PRO A 98 -1.82 0.52 11.46
C PRO A 98 -2.02 1.71 12.40
N LYS A 99 -3.06 1.66 13.22
CA LYS A 99 -3.38 2.73 14.16
C LYS A 99 -3.11 2.27 15.60
N ASN A 100 -2.91 3.24 16.49
CA ASN A 100 -2.78 3.00 17.94
C ASN A 100 -1.65 2.02 18.33
N LEU A 101 -0.55 2.04 17.56
CA LEU A 101 0.64 1.29 17.94
C LEU A 101 1.38 1.99 19.09
N GLU A 102 1.83 1.20 20.05
CA GLU A 102 2.75 1.67 21.07
C GLU A 102 4.08 2.13 20.44
N GLU A 103 4.78 3.05 21.10
CA GLU A 103 6.02 3.62 20.57
C GLU A 103 7.11 2.56 20.32
N CYS A 104 7.16 1.53 21.15
CA CYS A 104 8.07 0.39 20.98
C CYS A 104 7.79 -0.48 19.75
N ALA A 105 6.59 -0.39 19.18
CA ALA A 105 6.20 -1.11 17.96
C ALA A 105 6.63 -0.40 16.66
N LEU A 106 7.18 0.81 16.75
CA LEU A 106 7.49 1.67 15.60
C LEU A 106 8.85 1.34 14.98
N THR A 107 8.96 0.18 14.35
CA THR A 107 10.13 -0.24 13.56
C THR A 107 9.69 -0.88 12.25
N SER A 108 10.57 -0.92 11.25
CA SER A 108 10.31 -1.63 9.99
C SER A 108 9.93 -3.09 10.23
N THR A 109 10.75 -3.81 11.00
CA THR A 109 10.51 -5.23 11.33
C THR A 109 9.13 -5.45 11.95
N ASN A 110 8.73 -4.61 12.90
CA ASN A 110 7.43 -4.76 13.56
C ASN A 110 6.26 -4.54 12.59
N HIS A 111 6.38 -3.61 11.63
CA HIS A 111 5.37 -3.43 10.59
C HIS A 111 5.29 -4.63 9.64
N GLU A 112 6.40 -5.28 9.34
CA GLU A 112 6.38 -6.52 8.55
C GLU A 112 5.74 -7.69 9.31
N LEU A 113 5.93 -7.79 10.63
CA LEU A 113 5.20 -8.75 11.47
C LEU A 113 3.69 -8.50 11.44
N LEU A 114 3.28 -7.23 11.52
CA LEU A 114 1.88 -6.83 11.39
C LEU A 114 1.31 -7.17 10.01
N ALA A 115 2.08 -6.99 8.93
CA ALA A 115 1.66 -7.39 7.59
C ALA A 115 1.42 -8.89 7.48
N ALA A 116 2.30 -9.70 8.09
CA ALA A 116 2.13 -11.15 8.13
C ALA A 116 0.92 -11.56 8.96
N ALA A 117 0.70 -10.94 10.13
CA ALA A 117 -0.47 -11.18 10.96
C ALA A 117 -1.77 -10.80 10.22
N LYS A 118 -1.79 -9.67 9.53
CA LYS A 118 -2.93 -9.23 8.73
C LYS A 118 -3.24 -10.19 7.57
N ALA A 119 -2.22 -10.75 6.93
CA ALA A 119 -2.41 -11.78 5.90
C ALA A 119 -3.06 -13.05 6.46
N ILE A 120 -2.73 -13.44 7.70
CA ILE A 120 -3.37 -14.56 8.40
C ILE A 120 -4.85 -14.26 8.68
N GLU A 121 -5.17 -13.06 9.19
CA GLU A 121 -6.58 -12.63 9.38
C GLU A 121 -7.35 -12.66 8.07
N MET A 122 -6.78 -12.12 6.98
CA MET A 122 -7.39 -12.14 5.65
C MET A 122 -7.65 -13.57 5.15
N GLY A 123 -6.77 -14.51 5.46
CA GLY A 123 -6.95 -15.94 5.17
C GLY A 123 -8.09 -16.53 6.00
N LYS A 124 -8.14 -16.26 7.30
CA LYS A 124 -9.20 -16.71 8.21
C LYS A 124 -10.59 -16.23 7.78
N GLU A 125 -10.72 -14.93 7.46
CA GLU A 125 -11.97 -14.34 6.96
C GLU A 125 -12.50 -15.00 5.68
N ARG A 126 -11.60 -15.61 4.89
CA ARG A 126 -11.90 -16.29 3.63
C ARG A 126 -11.95 -17.80 3.75
N HIS A 127 -11.98 -18.32 4.97
CA HIS A 127 -12.01 -19.75 5.27
C HIS A 127 -10.87 -20.55 4.65
N ILE A 128 -9.71 -19.93 4.43
CA ILE A 128 -8.50 -20.57 3.94
C ILE A 128 -8.01 -21.58 5.01
N LYS A 129 -7.69 -22.78 4.57
CA LYS A 129 -7.16 -23.84 5.43
C LYS A 129 -5.65 -24.02 5.30
N ARG A 130 -5.08 -23.61 4.14
CA ARG A 130 -3.63 -23.66 3.86
C ARG A 130 -3.17 -22.29 3.40
N LEU A 131 -2.32 -21.63 4.17
CA LEU A 131 -1.76 -20.32 3.85
C LEU A 131 -0.23 -20.41 3.78
N ILE A 132 0.33 -20.00 2.65
CA ILE A 132 1.78 -19.81 2.50
C ILE A 132 2.07 -18.32 2.59
N ILE A 133 2.83 -17.91 3.59
CA ILE A 133 3.29 -16.51 3.73
C ILE A 133 4.69 -16.40 3.13
N LYS A 134 4.82 -15.63 2.07
CA LYS A 134 6.08 -15.28 1.42
C LYS A 134 6.55 -13.92 1.92
N HIS A 135 7.80 -13.85 2.36
CA HIS A 135 8.40 -12.68 3.01
C HIS A 135 9.90 -12.63 2.75
N ASP A 136 10.52 -11.48 2.86
CA ASP A 136 11.98 -11.31 2.75
C ASP A 136 12.69 -11.10 4.10
N ASN A 137 11.96 -10.79 5.18
CA ASN A 137 12.52 -10.63 6.53
C ASN A 137 12.50 -11.94 7.33
N ASN A 138 13.66 -12.39 7.79
CA ASN A 138 13.80 -13.62 8.57
C ASN A 138 12.97 -13.62 9.86
N SER A 139 12.82 -12.48 10.54
CA SER A 139 12.11 -12.36 11.83
C SER A 139 10.69 -12.93 11.75
N ILE A 140 10.00 -12.77 10.61
CA ILE A 140 8.65 -13.30 10.40
C ILE A 140 8.60 -14.82 10.62
N SER A 141 9.48 -15.56 9.98
CA SER A 141 9.48 -17.04 10.08
C SER A 141 10.18 -17.56 11.33
N GLU A 142 11.18 -16.86 11.85
CA GLU A 142 11.94 -17.30 13.03
C GLU A 142 11.10 -17.15 14.30
N LEU A 143 10.38 -16.04 14.46
CA LEU A 143 9.44 -15.83 15.57
C LEU A 143 8.27 -16.81 15.50
N ALA A 144 7.67 -16.98 14.31
CA ALA A 144 6.57 -17.93 14.10
C ALA A 144 6.96 -19.36 14.46
N LYS A 145 8.20 -19.78 14.20
CA LYS A 145 8.75 -21.10 14.54
C LYS A 145 9.36 -21.18 15.95
N ARG A 146 9.21 -20.12 16.76
CA ARG A 146 9.80 -20.00 18.10
C ARG A 146 11.33 -20.16 18.14
N LYS A 147 12.02 -19.84 17.04
CA LYS A 147 13.49 -19.96 16.94
C LYS A 147 14.21 -18.71 17.41
N ALA A 148 13.53 -17.56 17.40
CA ALA A 148 14.09 -16.30 17.86
C ALA A 148 13.57 -15.91 19.25
N VAL A 149 14.43 -15.22 20.01
CA VAL A 149 14.04 -14.56 21.26
C VAL A 149 13.34 -13.26 20.92
N THR A 150 12.22 -12.99 21.57
CA THR A 150 11.44 -11.75 21.41
C THR A 150 12.15 -10.58 22.07
N LYS A 151 12.18 -9.43 21.41
CA LYS A 151 12.83 -8.19 21.86
C LYS A 151 11.84 -7.07 22.15
N SER A 152 10.58 -7.26 21.79
CA SER A 152 9.51 -6.29 21.97
C SER A 152 8.16 -6.95 22.25
N SER A 153 7.23 -6.18 22.80
CA SER A 153 5.85 -6.62 23.05
C SER A 153 5.14 -7.08 21.77
N ILE A 154 5.41 -6.43 20.63
CA ILE A 154 4.82 -6.79 19.35
C ILE A 154 5.36 -8.12 18.80
N GLU A 155 6.66 -8.42 19.02
CA GLU A 155 7.23 -9.70 18.63
C GLU A 155 6.64 -10.85 19.46
N GLU A 156 6.45 -10.65 20.77
CA GLU A 156 5.82 -11.64 21.64
C GLU A 156 4.33 -11.82 21.27
N TRP A 157 3.62 -10.74 21.03
CA TRP A 157 2.25 -10.79 20.53
C TRP A 157 2.15 -11.56 19.21
N TYR A 158 3.01 -11.25 18.22
CA TYR A 158 3.03 -11.92 16.92
C TYR A 158 3.26 -13.42 17.05
N LYS A 159 4.23 -13.82 17.84
CA LYS A 159 4.55 -15.22 18.11
C LYS A 159 3.34 -15.98 18.66
N ASN A 160 2.65 -15.41 19.65
CA ASN A 160 1.46 -16.02 20.25
C ASN A 160 0.30 -16.03 19.27
N PHE A 161 0.08 -14.95 18.53
CA PHE A 161 -0.93 -14.83 17.48
C PHE A 161 -0.79 -15.91 16.41
N VAL A 162 0.43 -16.12 15.90
CA VAL A 162 0.67 -17.15 14.88
C VAL A 162 0.40 -18.54 15.41
N VAL A 163 0.82 -18.85 16.64
CA VAL A 163 0.60 -20.16 17.27
C VAL A 163 -0.90 -20.46 17.40
N GLU A 164 -1.69 -19.51 17.88
CA GLU A 164 -3.15 -19.66 17.99
C GLU A 164 -3.80 -19.95 16.63
N HIS A 165 -3.33 -19.27 15.59
CA HIS A 165 -3.90 -19.43 14.25
C HIS A 165 -3.45 -20.72 13.57
N MET A 166 -2.23 -21.22 13.89
CA MET A 166 -1.73 -22.51 13.38
C MET A 166 -2.56 -23.72 13.87
N GLU A 167 -3.29 -23.60 14.97
CA GLU A 167 -4.20 -24.63 15.44
C GLU A 167 -5.42 -24.81 14.50
N LYS A 168 -5.79 -23.75 13.79
CA LYS A 168 -7.02 -23.68 12.95
C LYS A 168 -6.71 -23.67 11.44
N MET A 169 -5.47 -23.31 11.07
CA MET A 169 -5.03 -23.12 9.70
C MET A 169 -3.59 -23.64 9.53
N ASN A 170 -3.34 -24.40 8.48
CA ASN A 170 -1.98 -24.79 8.14
C ASN A 170 -1.23 -23.59 7.54
N ILE A 171 -0.42 -22.92 8.37
CA ILE A 171 0.35 -21.75 7.98
C ILE A 171 1.80 -22.17 7.77
N SER A 172 2.36 -21.85 6.61
CA SER A 172 3.77 -22.05 6.29
C SER A 172 4.43 -20.77 5.85
N PHE A 173 5.71 -20.63 6.15
CA PHE A 173 6.50 -19.44 5.83
C PHE A 173 7.58 -19.80 4.83
N LYS A 174 7.66 -19.03 3.73
CA LYS A 174 8.66 -19.20 2.69
C LYS A 174 9.40 -17.88 2.45
N LYS A 175 10.71 -17.88 2.74
CA LYS A 175 11.54 -16.73 2.45
C LYS A 175 11.68 -16.56 0.94
N VAL A 176 11.49 -15.32 0.48
CA VAL A 176 11.84 -14.86 -0.85
C VAL A 176 13.09 -13.98 -0.77
N LYS A 177 13.78 -13.80 -1.87
CA LYS A 177 14.91 -12.89 -1.93
C LYS A 177 14.38 -11.48 -2.18
N GLY A 178 14.61 -10.57 -1.25
CA GLY A 178 14.25 -9.16 -1.43
C GLY A 178 14.84 -8.59 -2.72
N HIS A 179 14.08 -7.76 -3.42
CA HIS A 179 14.46 -7.12 -4.69
C HIS A 179 14.94 -8.07 -5.80
N ALA A 180 14.51 -9.33 -5.77
CA ALA A 180 14.89 -10.35 -6.76
C ALA A 180 13.94 -10.41 -7.96
N LYS A 181 13.15 -9.36 -8.22
CA LYS A 181 12.13 -9.30 -9.29
C LYS A 181 11.03 -10.36 -9.15
N GLU A 182 10.77 -10.81 -7.92
CA GLU A 182 9.57 -11.60 -7.65
C GLU A 182 8.35 -10.67 -7.66
N TYR A 183 7.60 -10.70 -8.73
CA TYR A 183 6.57 -9.73 -9.09
C TYR A 183 5.60 -9.39 -7.93
N PHE A 184 5.10 -10.40 -7.24
CA PHE A 184 4.11 -10.15 -6.16
C PHE A 184 4.76 -9.63 -4.87
N ASN A 185 6.04 -9.90 -4.64
CA ASN A 185 6.79 -9.28 -3.54
C ASN A 185 7.03 -7.79 -3.81
N GLU A 186 7.45 -7.45 -5.04
CA GLU A 186 7.58 -6.05 -5.45
C GLU A 186 6.22 -5.32 -5.42
N MET A 187 5.13 -6.01 -5.75
CA MET A 187 3.79 -5.44 -5.64
C MET A 187 3.40 -5.14 -4.18
N ALA A 188 3.73 -6.01 -3.23
CA ALA A 188 3.49 -5.78 -1.81
C ALA A 188 4.29 -4.56 -1.31
N ASP A 189 5.58 -4.43 -1.67
CA ASP A 189 6.41 -3.26 -1.39
C ASP A 189 5.80 -1.97 -1.97
N ILE A 190 5.37 -1.99 -3.25
CA ILE A 190 4.72 -0.85 -3.89
C ILE A 190 3.43 -0.45 -3.15
N LEU A 191 2.62 -1.41 -2.71
CA LEU A 191 1.39 -1.14 -1.95
C LEU A 191 1.69 -0.47 -0.61
N ALA A 192 2.67 -0.98 0.15
CA ALA A 192 3.12 -0.39 1.39
C ALA A 192 3.62 1.04 1.16
N ASN A 193 4.55 1.23 0.22
CA ASN A 193 5.12 2.53 -0.10
C ASN A 193 4.07 3.56 -0.56
N LYS A 194 3.09 3.16 -1.36
CA LYS A 194 1.99 4.05 -1.79
C LYS A 194 1.12 4.48 -0.60
N ALA A 195 0.77 3.56 0.30
CA ALA A 195 -0.01 3.87 1.49
C ALA A 195 0.74 4.84 2.41
N LEU A 196 2.04 4.61 2.65
CA LEU A 196 2.89 5.50 3.44
C LEU A 196 2.92 6.92 2.87
N LYS A 197 3.17 7.04 1.56
CA LYS A 197 3.21 8.34 0.86
C LYS A 197 1.86 9.06 0.90
N ALA A 198 0.77 8.35 0.70
CA ALA A 198 -0.57 8.92 0.75
C ALA A 198 -0.92 9.45 2.16
N GLU A 199 -0.55 8.72 3.20
CA GLU A 199 -0.74 9.16 4.59
C GLU A 199 0.12 10.36 4.94
N ARG A 200 1.39 10.37 4.50
CA ARG A 200 2.28 11.53 4.66
C ARG A 200 1.67 12.77 4.02
N MET A 201 1.14 12.68 2.80
CA MET A 201 0.48 13.79 2.13
C MET A 201 -0.74 14.30 2.91
N LYS A 202 -1.57 13.40 3.47
CA LYS A 202 -2.70 13.81 4.32
C LYS A 202 -2.25 14.59 5.54
N ARG A 203 -1.23 14.11 6.25
CA ARG A 203 -0.69 14.77 7.45
C ARG A 203 -0.06 16.11 7.14
N THR A 204 0.63 16.27 6.01
CA THR A 204 1.23 17.54 5.59
C THR A 204 0.23 18.55 5.05
N HIS A 205 -0.92 18.09 4.51
CA HIS A 205 -1.99 18.94 3.99
C HIS A 205 -3.11 19.22 5.01
N THR A 206 -3.05 18.64 6.20
CA THR A 206 -3.90 19.07 7.30
C THR A 206 -3.45 20.48 7.70
N PRO A 207 -4.26 21.55 7.48
CA PRO A 207 -3.79 22.90 7.73
C PRO A 207 -3.40 23.06 9.20
N MET A 208 -2.23 23.63 9.46
CA MET A 208 -1.79 24.10 10.78
C MET A 208 -2.73 25.19 11.39
N PHE A 209 -3.92 25.37 10.82
CA PHE A 209 -4.85 26.40 11.21
C PHE A 209 -5.44 26.23 12.62
N PHE A 210 -5.43 25.00 13.17
CA PHE A 210 -5.96 24.79 14.52
C PHE A 210 -5.01 25.22 15.64
N SER A 211 -3.70 25.19 15.44
CA SER A 211 -2.75 25.58 16.49
C SER A 211 -2.50 27.11 16.59
N LEU A 212 -2.73 27.83 15.50
CA LEU A 212 -2.64 29.31 15.50
C LEU A 212 -3.90 29.97 16.09
N GLY A 213 -5.08 29.38 15.85
CA GLY A 213 -6.35 29.85 16.44
C GLY A 213 -6.36 29.71 17.95
N ASP A 214 -5.92 28.58 18.49
CA ASP A 214 -5.87 28.34 19.93
C ASP A 214 -4.85 29.24 20.62
N LYS A 215 -3.66 29.46 20.07
CA LYS A 215 -2.65 30.37 20.57
C LYS A 215 -3.08 31.85 20.47
N PHE A 216 -3.87 32.21 19.47
CA PHE A 216 -4.40 33.55 19.31
C PHE A 216 -5.52 33.82 20.30
N GLN A 217 -6.39 32.86 20.58
CA GLN A 217 -7.41 32.95 21.64
C GLN A 217 -6.79 32.99 23.02
N GLU A 218 -5.75 32.21 23.31
CA GLU A 218 -5.01 32.28 24.57
C GLU A 218 -4.28 33.64 24.77
N ALA A 219 -3.76 34.23 23.69
CA ALA A 219 -3.13 35.53 23.72
C ALA A 219 -4.16 36.64 23.96
N LEU A 220 -5.36 36.60 23.38
CA LEU A 220 -6.45 37.52 23.59
C LEU A 220 -7.02 37.42 25.01
N ALA A 221 -7.10 36.24 25.60
CA ALA A 221 -7.57 36.04 26.97
C ALA A 221 -6.60 36.57 28.04
N LYS A 222 -5.33 36.84 27.70
CA LYS A 222 -4.31 37.41 28.60
C LYS A 222 -4.22 38.93 28.54
N VAL A 223 -4.98 39.60 27.66
CA VAL A 223 -4.98 41.05 27.44
C VAL A 223 -6.26 41.73 28.01
N ASN A 224 -7.23 40.93 28.42
CA ASN A 224 -8.41 41.38 29.19
C ASN A 224 -8.30 40.92 30.65
#